data_6854725a2565dc6b1dfdb7c67afad4c0
#
_entry.id   6854725a2565dc6b1dfdb7c67afad4c0
#
_cell.length_a   1.000
_cell.length_b   1.000
_cell.length_c   1.000
_cell.angle_alpha   90.00
_cell.angle_beta   90.00
_cell.angle_gamma   90.00
#
_symmetry.space_group_name_H-M   'P 1'
#
loop_
_entity.id
_entity.type
_entity.pdbx_description
1 polymer ?
#
loop_
_entity_poly.entity_id
_entity_poly.type
_entity_poly.pdbx_seq_one_letter_code
_entity_poly.pdbx_strand_id
1 'polypeptide(L)'
;MKESKRNRTISPRPEVLSAPSVPHGAPDYEELEVWGLEPEDVLDFSANGNPYGPPPGVRQALQDVPLDRYPDRDALVLRRALAGHLDVPLRRIMAGNGTAELIWLIALAFVRPGDRVLVIGPTFGEYERAAALMGARVETWRAQAEDD
;
A
#
# COMPACT_ATOMS: atom_id res chain seq x y z
N MET A 1 3.94 52.30 -6.48
CA MET A 1 3.90 51.17 -5.55
C MET A 1 4.06 49.90 -6.36
N LYS A 2 5.22 49.28 -6.38
CA LYS A 2 5.47 48.03 -7.12
C LYS A 2 5.10 46.88 -6.20
N GLU A 3 4.02 46.14 -6.53
CA GLU A 3 3.71 44.88 -5.90
C GLU A 3 4.84 43.87 -6.18
N SER A 4 5.56 43.52 -5.11
CA SER A 4 6.51 42.45 -5.12
C SER A 4 5.74 41.15 -5.39
N LYS A 5 5.87 40.60 -6.61
CA LYS A 5 5.47 39.20 -6.92
C LYS A 5 6.29 38.30 -6.02
N ARG A 6 5.73 37.87 -4.88
CA ARG A 6 6.30 36.80 -4.08
C ARG A 6 6.37 35.55 -4.96
N ASN A 7 7.58 35.21 -5.39
CA ASN A 7 7.86 33.95 -6.04
C ASN A 7 7.58 32.85 -5.03
N ARG A 8 6.38 32.28 -5.05
CA ARG A 8 5.97 31.24 -4.11
C ARG A 8 6.62 29.95 -4.58
N THR A 9 7.77 29.61 -4.01
CA THR A 9 8.41 28.30 -4.25
C THR A 9 7.45 27.23 -3.77
N ILE A 10 7.08 26.34 -4.66
CA ILE A 10 6.26 25.16 -4.31
C ILE A 10 7.18 24.22 -3.53
N SER A 11 6.81 23.92 -2.29
CA SER A 11 7.51 22.94 -1.45
C SER A 11 6.53 21.87 -0.98
N PRO A 12 6.98 20.63 -0.78
CA PRO A 12 6.16 19.59 -0.16
C PRO A 12 5.71 20.00 1.24
N ARG A 13 4.61 19.40 1.70
CA ARG A 13 4.16 19.55 3.09
C ARG A 13 5.23 19.02 4.06
N PRO A 14 5.38 19.59 5.27
CA PRO A 14 6.37 19.11 6.24
C PRO A 14 6.25 17.62 6.56
N GLU A 15 5.01 17.10 6.63
CA GLU A 15 4.72 15.69 6.90
C GLU A 15 5.30 14.78 5.81
N VAL A 16 5.33 15.24 4.54
CA VAL A 16 5.92 14.49 3.42
C VAL A 16 7.43 14.42 3.54
N LEU A 17 8.05 15.52 4.00
CA LEU A 17 9.51 15.58 4.17
C LEU A 17 10.02 14.75 5.36
N SER A 18 9.17 14.56 6.37
CA SER A 18 9.47 13.80 7.60
C SER A 18 8.92 12.38 7.60
N ALA A 19 8.14 12.00 6.60
CA ALA A 19 7.56 10.67 6.55
C ALA A 19 8.64 9.58 6.47
N PRO A 20 8.48 8.47 7.21
CA PRO A 20 9.43 7.37 7.15
C PRO A 20 9.47 6.76 5.74
N SER A 21 10.64 6.34 5.31
CA SER A 21 10.77 5.49 4.12
C SER A 21 10.31 4.09 4.46
N VAL A 22 9.44 3.53 3.63
CA VAL A 22 8.99 2.14 3.76
C VAL A 22 9.63 1.33 2.65
N PRO A 23 10.62 0.47 2.98
CA PRO A 23 11.13 -0.47 2.00
C PRO A 23 10.02 -1.47 1.65
N HIS A 24 9.70 -1.59 0.39
CA HIS A 24 8.87 -2.67 -0.12
C HIS A 24 9.78 -3.82 -0.54
N GLY A 25 9.40 -5.05 -0.20
CA GLY A 25 10.10 -6.23 -0.71
C GLY A 25 9.92 -6.31 -2.23
N ALA A 26 11.01 -6.55 -2.91
CA ALA A 26 11.17 -6.96 -4.30
C ALA A 26 12.66 -6.79 -4.64
N PRO A 27 13.19 -7.48 -5.65
CA PRO A 27 14.54 -7.21 -6.13
C PRO A 27 14.68 -5.75 -6.58
N ASP A 28 15.76 -5.12 -6.17
CA ASP A 28 16.16 -3.81 -6.72
C ASP A 28 16.89 -4.05 -8.04
N TYR A 29 16.23 -3.70 -9.15
CA TYR A 29 16.77 -3.95 -10.49
C TYR A 29 18.04 -3.14 -10.77
N GLU A 30 18.20 -1.94 -10.19
CA GLU A 30 19.42 -1.14 -10.36
C GLU A 30 20.59 -1.82 -9.62
N GLU A 31 20.34 -2.36 -8.44
CA GLU A 31 21.35 -3.09 -7.66
C GLU A 31 21.75 -4.40 -8.37
N LEU A 32 20.78 -5.14 -8.93
CA LEU A 32 21.05 -6.35 -9.71
C LEU A 32 21.91 -6.07 -10.95
N GLU A 33 21.62 -4.98 -11.66
CA GLU A 33 22.40 -4.56 -12.82
C GLU A 33 23.86 -4.25 -12.45
N VAL A 34 24.08 -3.55 -11.33
CA VAL A 34 25.43 -3.27 -10.80
C VAL A 34 26.20 -4.56 -10.50
N TRP A 35 25.53 -5.60 -10.04
CA TRP A 35 26.14 -6.88 -9.71
C TRP A 35 26.19 -7.85 -10.88
N GLY A 36 25.59 -7.52 -12.02
CA GLY A 36 25.51 -8.39 -13.21
C GLY A 36 24.68 -9.64 -12.98
N LEU A 37 23.63 -9.53 -12.15
CA LEU A 37 22.71 -10.62 -11.84
C LEU A 37 21.37 -10.41 -12.57
N GLU A 38 20.76 -11.51 -12.99
CA GLU A 38 19.38 -11.51 -13.47
C GLU A 38 18.43 -11.78 -12.29
N PRO A 39 17.19 -11.28 -12.33
CA PRO A 39 16.20 -11.52 -11.27
C PRO A 39 15.98 -12.99 -10.93
N GLU A 40 16.12 -13.87 -11.93
CA GLU A 40 15.97 -15.31 -11.82
C GLU A 40 17.11 -15.99 -11.05
N ASP A 41 18.27 -15.33 -10.93
CA ASP A 41 19.43 -15.81 -10.18
C ASP A 41 19.32 -15.53 -8.68
N VAL A 42 18.30 -14.76 -8.27
CA VAL A 42 18.13 -14.31 -6.87
C VAL A 42 17.01 -15.04 -6.17
N LEU A 43 17.32 -15.62 -5.02
CA LEU A 43 16.32 -16.12 -4.09
C LEU A 43 15.78 -14.94 -3.25
N ASP A 44 14.59 -14.46 -3.61
CA ASP A 44 13.96 -13.33 -2.92
C ASP A 44 13.23 -13.77 -1.65
N PHE A 45 13.78 -13.40 -0.49
CA PHE A 45 13.16 -13.55 0.83
C PHE A 45 12.55 -12.24 1.36
N SER A 46 12.57 -11.18 0.57
CA SER A 46 12.05 -9.86 0.97
C SER A 46 10.56 -9.70 0.74
N ALA A 47 9.96 -10.53 -0.10
CA ALA A 47 8.55 -10.49 -0.44
C ALA A 47 7.82 -11.79 -0.07
N ASN A 48 6.61 -11.66 0.50
CA ASN A 48 5.73 -12.79 0.82
C ASN A 48 4.95 -13.25 -0.43
N GLY A 49 5.67 -13.61 -1.49
CA GLY A 49 5.09 -14.16 -2.71
C GLY A 49 4.64 -15.62 -2.54
N ASN A 50 3.61 -16.03 -3.29
CA ASN A 50 3.23 -17.43 -3.35
C ASN A 50 4.20 -18.21 -4.26
N PRO A 51 5.04 -19.12 -3.72
CA PRO A 51 6.04 -19.84 -4.52
C PRO A 51 5.41 -20.79 -5.54
N TYR A 52 4.14 -21.15 -5.39
CA TYR A 52 3.42 -22.01 -6.33
C TYR A 52 2.82 -21.25 -7.51
N GLY A 53 2.99 -19.92 -7.54
CA GLY A 53 2.41 -19.05 -8.56
C GLY A 53 0.90 -18.85 -8.43
N PRO A 54 0.26 -18.27 -9.46
CA PRO A 54 -1.17 -17.99 -9.43
C PRO A 54 -2.01 -19.26 -9.55
N PRO A 55 -3.23 -19.29 -8.99
CA PRO A 55 -4.16 -20.38 -9.19
C PRO A 55 -4.42 -20.69 -10.67
N PRO A 56 -4.77 -21.93 -11.02
CA PRO A 56 -5.16 -22.29 -12.38
C PRO A 56 -6.27 -21.38 -12.90
N GLY A 57 -6.21 -21.01 -14.18
CA GLY A 57 -7.19 -20.14 -14.82
C GLY A 57 -6.95 -18.63 -14.69
N VAL A 58 -6.12 -18.17 -13.75
CA VAL A 58 -5.85 -16.72 -13.61
C VAL A 58 -5.22 -16.15 -14.87
N ARG A 59 -4.23 -16.83 -15.46
CA ARG A 59 -3.57 -16.38 -16.70
C ARG A 59 -4.56 -16.25 -17.85
N GLN A 60 -5.48 -17.22 -17.99
CA GLN A 60 -6.53 -17.18 -19.02
C GLN A 60 -7.49 -16.02 -18.76
N ALA A 61 -7.97 -15.85 -17.54
CA ALA A 61 -8.86 -14.75 -17.18
C ALA A 61 -8.27 -13.37 -17.46
N LEU A 62 -6.94 -13.21 -17.29
CA LEU A 62 -6.24 -11.97 -17.63
C LEU A 62 -6.17 -11.68 -19.14
N GLN A 63 -6.10 -12.73 -19.97
CA GLN A 63 -6.12 -12.58 -21.42
C GLN A 63 -7.47 -12.10 -21.95
N ASP A 64 -8.54 -12.42 -21.24
CA ASP A 64 -9.92 -12.08 -21.61
C ASP A 64 -10.35 -10.69 -21.08
N VAL A 65 -9.45 -9.97 -20.38
CA VAL A 65 -9.76 -8.63 -19.86
C VAL A 65 -9.84 -7.61 -21.01
N PRO A 66 -10.96 -6.89 -21.16
CA PRO A 66 -11.06 -5.81 -22.13
C PRO A 66 -10.10 -4.67 -21.80
N LEU A 67 -9.21 -4.33 -22.73
CA LEU A 67 -8.21 -3.27 -22.57
C LEU A 67 -8.66 -1.92 -23.13
N ASP A 68 -9.75 -1.89 -23.88
CA ASP A 68 -10.28 -0.75 -24.62
C ASP A 68 -11.31 0.07 -23.85
N ARG A 69 -11.60 -0.28 -22.62
CA ARG A 69 -12.58 0.39 -21.76
C ARG A 69 -12.15 0.46 -20.31
N TYR A 70 -12.72 1.41 -19.58
CA TYR A 70 -12.49 1.51 -18.14
C TYR A 70 -13.05 0.28 -17.42
N PRO A 71 -12.36 -0.20 -16.37
CA PRO A 71 -12.87 -1.27 -15.51
C PRO A 71 -14.14 -0.82 -14.75
N ASP A 72 -14.84 -1.81 -14.19
CA ASP A 72 -15.97 -1.52 -13.30
C ASP A 72 -15.47 -0.76 -12.07
N ARG A 73 -15.92 0.49 -11.95
CA ARG A 73 -15.54 1.42 -10.88
C ARG A 73 -15.78 0.86 -9.48
N ASP A 74 -16.83 0.09 -9.32
CA ASP A 74 -17.27 -0.42 -8.02
C ASP A 74 -16.79 -1.85 -7.76
N ALA A 75 -16.01 -2.45 -8.67
CA ALA A 75 -15.53 -3.84 -8.62
C ALA A 75 -16.64 -4.83 -8.21
N LEU A 76 -17.83 -4.67 -8.79
CA LEU A 76 -19.04 -5.33 -8.34
C LEU A 76 -18.96 -6.86 -8.41
N VAL A 77 -18.33 -7.40 -9.46
CA VAL A 77 -18.16 -8.85 -9.63
C VAL A 77 -17.31 -9.42 -8.50
N LEU A 78 -16.18 -8.80 -8.20
CA LEU A 78 -15.30 -9.21 -7.09
C LEU A 78 -16.01 -9.08 -5.75
N ARG A 79 -16.67 -7.95 -5.50
CA ARG A 79 -17.37 -7.71 -4.22
C ARG A 79 -18.53 -8.68 -3.99
N ARG A 80 -19.25 -9.08 -5.04
CA ARG A 80 -20.30 -10.12 -4.93
C ARG A 80 -19.73 -11.49 -4.61
N ALA A 81 -18.62 -11.86 -5.25
CA ALA A 81 -17.95 -13.13 -4.98
C ALA A 81 -17.44 -13.16 -3.52
N LEU A 82 -16.82 -12.09 -3.05
CA LEU A 82 -16.37 -11.97 -1.65
C LEU A 82 -17.54 -11.97 -0.67
N ALA A 83 -18.63 -11.27 -0.97
CA ALA A 83 -19.82 -11.25 -0.11
C ALA A 83 -20.39 -12.66 0.09
N GLY A 84 -20.48 -13.45 -0.97
CA GLY A 84 -20.92 -14.84 -0.89
C GLY A 84 -19.94 -15.76 -0.17
N HIS A 85 -18.64 -15.56 -0.39
CA HIS A 85 -17.60 -16.39 0.24
C HIS A 85 -17.46 -16.12 1.74
N LEU A 86 -17.55 -14.85 2.15
CA LEU A 86 -17.36 -14.42 3.54
C LEU A 86 -18.66 -14.36 4.34
N ASP A 87 -19.80 -14.60 3.71
CA ASP A 87 -21.13 -14.44 4.28
C ASP A 87 -21.36 -13.08 4.93
N VAL A 88 -20.97 -12.02 4.21
CA VAL A 88 -21.16 -10.64 4.66
C VAL A 88 -21.92 -9.81 3.64
N PRO A 89 -22.72 -8.81 4.08
CA PRO A 89 -23.42 -7.94 3.15
C PRO A 89 -22.48 -7.20 2.20
N LEU A 90 -22.83 -7.10 0.92
CA LEU A 90 -22.06 -6.42 -0.13
C LEU A 90 -21.60 -5.00 0.27
N ARG A 91 -22.45 -4.27 1.02
CA ARG A 91 -22.13 -2.90 1.49
C ARG A 91 -20.98 -2.84 2.50
N ARG A 92 -20.55 -3.97 3.06
CA ARG A 92 -19.42 -4.04 4.01
C ARG A 92 -18.10 -4.40 3.34
N ILE A 93 -18.10 -4.52 2.01
CA ILE A 93 -16.90 -4.87 1.26
C ILE A 93 -16.46 -3.69 0.43
N MET A 94 -15.22 -3.29 0.57
CA MET A 94 -14.52 -2.35 -0.28
C MET A 94 -13.37 -3.09 -0.97
N ALA A 95 -13.21 -2.86 -2.27
CA ALA A 95 -12.08 -3.34 -3.04
C ALA A 95 -11.12 -2.18 -3.34
N GLY A 96 -9.84 -2.47 -3.39
CA GLY A 96 -8.79 -1.52 -3.75
C GLY A 96 -7.63 -2.21 -4.46
N ASN A 97 -6.68 -1.42 -4.94
CA ASN A 97 -5.47 -1.91 -5.59
C ASN A 97 -4.44 -2.35 -4.53
N GLY A 98 -4.73 -3.47 -3.91
CA GLY A 98 -3.97 -4.02 -2.80
C GLY A 98 -4.28 -3.37 -1.45
N THR A 99 -3.70 -3.96 -0.40
CA THR A 99 -3.88 -3.52 0.99
C THR A 99 -3.36 -2.09 1.21
N ALA A 100 -2.31 -1.69 0.52
CA ALA A 100 -1.72 -0.36 0.66
C ALA A 100 -2.73 0.75 0.33
N GLU A 101 -3.46 0.65 -0.79
CA GLU A 101 -4.50 1.64 -1.11
C GLU A 101 -5.56 1.72 -0.03
N LEU A 102 -6.02 0.58 0.49
CA LEU A 102 -7.03 0.56 1.55
C LEU A 102 -6.54 1.21 2.84
N ILE A 103 -5.28 1.00 3.23
CA ILE A 103 -4.65 1.67 4.38
C ILE A 103 -4.67 3.19 4.17
N TRP A 104 -4.28 3.66 2.99
CA TRP A 104 -4.28 5.08 2.66
C TRP A 104 -5.69 5.69 2.68
N LEU A 105 -6.69 4.99 2.13
CA LEU A 105 -8.08 5.44 2.15
C LEU A 105 -8.64 5.51 3.56
N ILE A 106 -8.30 4.55 4.43
CA ILE A 106 -8.68 4.57 5.85
C ILE A 106 -8.01 5.75 6.56
N ALA A 107 -6.72 5.96 6.35
CA ALA A 107 -6.01 7.09 6.95
C ALA A 107 -6.61 8.43 6.50
N LEU A 108 -6.87 8.61 5.21
CA LEU A 108 -7.51 9.80 4.66
C LEU A 108 -8.90 10.05 5.22
N ALA A 109 -9.67 8.99 5.45
CA ALA A 109 -11.07 9.11 5.91
C ALA A 109 -11.19 9.38 7.41
N PHE A 110 -10.27 8.87 8.23
CA PHE A 110 -10.46 8.82 9.68
C PHE A 110 -9.35 9.51 10.49
N VAL A 111 -8.16 9.69 9.95
CA VAL A 111 -7.03 10.27 10.68
C VAL A 111 -6.92 11.78 10.43
N ARG A 112 -6.82 12.56 11.50
CA ARG A 112 -6.67 14.03 11.48
C ARG A 112 -5.30 14.43 12.01
N PRO A 113 -4.79 15.61 11.62
CA PRO A 113 -3.59 16.16 12.23
C PRO A 113 -3.70 16.24 13.75
N GLY A 114 -2.70 15.70 14.45
CA GLY A 114 -2.64 15.68 15.92
C GLY A 114 -3.31 14.46 16.58
N ASP A 115 -4.03 13.63 15.83
CA ASP A 115 -4.57 12.37 16.37
C ASP A 115 -3.44 11.44 16.82
N ARG A 116 -3.74 10.55 17.76
CA ARG A 116 -2.82 9.49 18.20
C ARG A 116 -3.19 8.18 17.52
N VAL A 117 -2.21 7.56 16.87
CA VAL A 117 -2.37 6.27 16.19
C VAL A 117 -1.39 5.27 16.82
N LEU A 118 -1.91 4.15 17.31
CA LEU A 118 -1.10 3.05 17.79
C LEU A 118 -0.90 2.03 16.67
N VAL A 119 0.36 1.73 16.37
CA VAL A 119 0.75 0.65 15.45
C VAL A 119 1.35 -0.49 16.25
N ILE A 120 0.79 -1.69 16.09
CA ILE A 120 1.30 -2.90 16.73
C ILE A 120 2.21 -3.62 15.73
N GLY A 121 3.50 -3.73 16.08
CA GLY A 121 4.55 -4.31 15.25
C GLY A 121 5.15 -5.59 15.85
N PRO A 122 5.90 -6.34 15.03
CA PRO A 122 6.27 -6.02 13.65
C PRO A 122 5.09 -6.11 12.68
N THR A 123 4.96 -5.13 11.79
CA THR A 123 3.87 -5.05 10.82
C THR A 123 4.28 -4.28 9.55
N PHE A 124 3.40 -4.23 8.57
CA PHE A 124 3.63 -3.51 7.31
C PHE A 124 3.79 -2.01 7.56
N GLY A 125 4.89 -1.42 7.07
CA GLY A 125 5.27 -0.04 7.33
C GLY A 125 4.31 1.02 6.79
N GLU A 126 3.42 0.67 5.86
CA GLU A 126 2.43 1.61 5.32
C GLU A 126 1.42 2.10 6.37
N TYR A 127 1.17 1.35 7.45
CA TYR A 127 0.32 1.83 8.54
C TYR A 127 0.90 3.08 9.21
N GLU A 128 2.18 3.02 9.58
CA GLU A 128 2.89 4.13 10.20
C GLU A 128 3.01 5.32 9.24
N ARG A 129 3.42 5.04 8.00
CA ARG A 129 3.60 6.05 6.96
C ARG A 129 2.31 6.79 6.63
N ALA A 130 1.21 6.08 6.42
CA ALA A 130 -0.07 6.69 6.10
C ALA A 130 -0.56 7.59 7.25
N ALA A 131 -0.46 7.12 8.50
CA ALA A 131 -0.84 7.91 9.67
C ALA A 131 0.04 9.15 9.83
N ALA A 132 1.36 9.03 9.69
CA ALA A 132 2.31 10.15 9.79
C ALA A 132 2.03 11.22 8.71
N LEU A 133 1.74 10.80 7.47
CA LEU A 133 1.42 11.72 6.37
C LEU A 133 0.07 12.45 6.55
N MET A 134 -0.83 11.93 7.39
CA MET A 134 -2.04 12.64 7.82
C MET A 134 -1.75 13.61 8.98
N GLY A 135 -0.51 13.70 9.49
CA GLY A 135 -0.12 14.56 10.60
C GLY A 135 -0.47 13.98 11.98
N ALA A 136 -0.69 12.68 12.08
CA ALA A 136 -0.92 12.00 13.35
C ALA A 136 0.39 11.82 14.14
N ARG A 137 0.24 11.65 15.44
CA ARG A 137 1.32 11.18 16.34
C ARG A 137 1.26 9.67 16.38
N VAL A 138 2.26 9.01 15.77
CA VAL A 138 2.30 7.55 15.72
C VAL A 138 3.09 7.03 16.91
N GLU A 139 2.51 6.10 17.63
CA GLU A 139 3.13 5.32 18.70
C GLU A 139 3.23 3.88 18.22
N THR A 140 4.44 3.31 18.22
CA THR A 140 4.65 1.92 17.80
C THR A 140 4.96 1.07 19.01
N TRP A 141 4.11 0.09 19.27
CA TRP A 141 4.41 -0.99 20.19
C TRP A 141 4.91 -2.21 19.41
N ARG A 142 6.05 -2.76 19.81
CA ARG A 142 6.63 -3.96 19.17
C ARG A 142 6.65 -5.09 20.15
N ALA A 143 6.06 -6.23 19.77
CA ALA A 143 6.19 -7.48 20.51
C ALA A 143 7.67 -7.87 20.59
N GLN A 144 8.09 -8.35 21.74
CA GLN A 144 9.42 -8.90 21.99
C GLN A 144 9.30 -10.43 22.07
N ALA A 145 10.38 -11.14 21.79
CA ALA A 145 10.39 -12.61 21.82
C ALA A 145 10.09 -13.21 23.21
N GLU A 146 10.10 -12.39 24.25
CA GLU A 146 9.80 -12.77 25.63
C GLU A 146 8.30 -12.58 25.99
N ASP A 147 7.50 -12.07 25.03
CA ASP A 147 6.06 -11.80 25.21
C ASP A 147 5.17 -13.01 24.81
N ASP A 148 5.77 -14.20 24.54
CA ASP A 148 5.08 -15.46 24.19
C ASP A 148 4.65 -16.27 25.42
#